data_4fa749cbf946450e644e82b6f6da1d3d
#
_entry.id   4fa749cbf946450e644e82b6f6da1d3d
#
_cell.length_a   1.000
_cell.length_b   1.000
_cell.length_c   1.000
_cell.angle_alpha   90.00
_cell.angle_beta   90.00
_cell.angle_gamma   90.00
#
_symmetry.space_group_name_H-M   'P 1'
#
loop_
_entity.id
_entity.type
_entity.pdbx_description
1 polymer ?
#
loop_
_entity_poly.entity_id
_entity_poly.type
_entity_poly.pdbx_seq_one_letter_code
_entity_poly.pdbx_strand_id
1 'polypeptide(L)'
;MRQIKILILLFLIALNPLNKVFAQKLNTKIDKIIRAEFKDKNGPGGVFMVAKNGNPIYQKSFGKANIELDVNLTNDFIFQIGSMTKQFTAISILMLEEQGKLTTNDTINKYIPDYPNGNKITIHHLLTHTSGIKDFTKMKSLREIAQKEMTPKMMVDFFKNEVVDFAPGEKFDYNNSGYVLLGYILELVSGETYEDFVEKHILQKLGMSQSSYATDRQIINKRAYGYKKKESGYVNKTVINFSVPFSSGSLMSTLNDMLKWQDALNKNLLLKAENSEKAFKKYKLNNGQYFTYGYGWHIREMNGVTSREHGGSIFGFKSMGVYIPSEDIYVIGFSNCDCNSPTQVTLDIAKLVLETLTKKK
;
A
#
# COMPACT_ATOMS: atom_id res chain seq x y z
N MET A 1 -45.76 -48.82 1.87
CA MET A 1 -44.53 -48.22 2.39
C MET A 1 -43.53 -48.07 1.24
N ARG A 2 -43.40 -46.87 0.70
CA ARG A 2 -42.49 -46.53 -0.39
C ARG A 2 -41.16 -46.07 0.24
N GLN A 3 -40.08 -46.79 0.00
CA GLN A 3 -38.74 -46.36 0.36
C GLN A 3 -38.29 -45.29 -0.60
N ILE A 4 -38.05 -44.07 -0.10
CA ILE A 4 -37.43 -42.99 -0.83
C ILE A 4 -35.90 -43.21 -0.75
N LYS A 5 -35.29 -43.61 -1.85
CA LYS A 5 -33.84 -43.65 -2.00
C LYS A 5 -33.35 -42.22 -2.19
N ILE A 6 -32.70 -41.67 -1.16
CA ILE A 6 -31.99 -40.39 -1.26
C ILE A 6 -30.68 -40.66 -2.01
N LEU A 7 -30.66 -40.21 -3.25
CA LEU A 7 -29.44 -40.19 -4.08
C LEU A 7 -28.56 -39.02 -3.62
N ILE A 8 -27.57 -39.26 -2.76
CA ILE A 8 -26.55 -38.29 -2.43
C ILE A 8 -25.61 -38.17 -3.67
N LEU A 9 -25.86 -37.15 -4.47
CA LEU A 9 -24.98 -36.77 -5.57
C LEU A 9 -23.74 -36.11 -4.98
N LEU A 10 -22.71 -36.87 -4.67
CA LEU A 10 -21.35 -36.37 -4.38
C LEU A 10 -20.83 -35.73 -5.66
N PHE A 11 -20.92 -34.41 -5.74
CA PHE A 11 -20.19 -33.59 -6.72
C PHE A 11 -18.69 -33.71 -6.40
N LEU A 12 -18.07 -34.78 -6.82
CA LEU A 12 -16.63 -34.83 -7.02
C LEU A 12 -16.30 -33.80 -8.09
N ILE A 13 -15.89 -32.61 -7.68
CA ILE A 13 -15.16 -31.67 -8.57
C ILE A 13 -13.83 -32.37 -8.87
N ALA A 14 -13.84 -33.26 -9.85
CA ALA A 14 -12.64 -33.79 -10.46
C ALA A 14 -11.89 -32.56 -11.00
N LEU A 15 -10.84 -32.12 -10.31
CA LEU A 15 -9.93 -31.09 -10.76
C LEU A 15 -9.43 -31.56 -12.13
N ASN A 16 -9.99 -30.99 -13.19
CA ASN A 16 -9.70 -31.33 -14.57
C ASN A 16 -8.16 -31.28 -14.74
N PRO A 17 -7.47 -32.38 -15.14
CA PRO A 17 -6.01 -32.41 -15.27
C PRO A 17 -5.48 -31.27 -16.15
N LEU A 18 -6.25 -30.79 -17.12
CA LEU A 18 -5.93 -29.62 -17.94
C LEU A 18 -5.80 -28.34 -17.11
N ASN A 19 -6.62 -28.15 -16.06
CA ASN A 19 -6.52 -26.97 -15.19
C ASN A 19 -5.27 -27.04 -14.31
N LYS A 20 -4.87 -28.23 -13.85
CA LYS A 20 -3.62 -28.41 -13.10
C LYS A 20 -2.38 -28.09 -13.95
N VAL A 21 -2.33 -28.61 -15.18
CA VAL A 21 -1.22 -28.34 -16.12
C VAL A 21 -1.14 -26.84 -16.46
N PHE A 22 -2.29 -26.20 -16.66
CA PHE A 22 -2.34 -24.77 -16.94
C PHE A 22 -1.85 -23.94 -15.75
N ALA A 23 -2.32 -24.20 -14.53
CA ALA A 23 -1.89 -23.52 -13.32
C ALA A 23 -0.38 -23.71 -13.09
N GLN A 24 0.15 -24.93 -13.28
CA GLN A 24 1.57 -25.22 -13.16
C GLN A 24 2.41 -24.43 -14.19
N LYS A 25 1.93 -24.32 -15.43
CA LYS A 25 2.62 -23.55 -16.49
C LYS A 25 2.63 -22.04 -16.17
N LEU A 26 1.55 -21.50 -15.63
CA LEU A 26 1.49 -20.10 -15.18
C LEU A 26 2.47 -19.87 -14.03
N ASN A 27 2.43 -20.72 -12.99
CA ASN A 27 3.33 -20.64 -11.83
C ASN A 27 4.80 -20.65 -12.25
N THR A 28 5.19 -21.53 -13.19
CA THR A 28 6.56 -21.59 -13.72
C THR A 28 6.97 -20.27 -14.41
N LYS A 29 6.05 -19.64 -15.15
CA LYS A 29 6.33 -18.33 -15.78
C LYS A 29 6.50 -17.22 -14.73
N ILE A 30 5.65 -17.20 -13.69
CA ILE A 30 5.75 -16.25 -12.58
C ILE A 30 7.08 -16.45 -11.84
N ASP A 31 7.43 -17.69 -11.50
CA ASP A 31 8.73 -18.03 -10.88
C ASP A 31 9.91 -17.51 -11.69
N LYS A 32 9.85 -17.60 -13.02
CA LYS A 32 10.92 -17.11 -13.91
C LYS A 32 11.07 -15.60 -13.81
N ILE A 33 9.96 -14.84 -13.79
CA ILE A 33 9.98 -13.38 -13.63
C ILE A 33 10.61 -13.01 -12.28
N ILE A 34 10.17 -13.63 -11.18
CA ILE A 34 10.67 -13.33 -9.85
C ILE A 34 12.16 -13.67 -9.73
N ARG A 35 12.59 -14.86 -10.21
CA ARG A 35 13.99 -15.29 -10.14
C ARG A 35 14.93 -14.47 -11.01
N ALA A 36 14.44 -13.79 -12.03
CA ALA A 36 15.24 -12.87 -12.82
C ALA A 36 15.71 -11.65 -12.01
N GLU A 37 14.92 -11.23 -11.02
CA GLU A 37 15.26 -10.13 -10.09
C GLU A 37 15.91 -10.67 -8.81
N PHE A 38 15.31 -11.67 -8.17
CA PHE A 38 15.78 -12.26 -6.90
C PHE A 38 16.71 -13.44 -7.17
N LYS A 39 17.91 -13.15 -7.69
CA LYS A 39 18.89 -14.16 -8.14
C LYS A 39 19.66 -14.81 -6.99
N ASP A 40 19.95 -14.02 -5.95
CA ASP A 40 20.74 -14.48 -4.80
C ASP A 40 19.83 -15.16 -3.77
N LYS A 41 19.95 -16.48 -3.66
CA LYS A 41 19.17 -17.27 -2.70
C LYS A 41 19.55 -17.03 -1.24
N ASN A 42 20.78 -16.57 -1.01
CA ASN A 42 21.33 -16.27 0.32
C ASN A 42 21.24 -14.79 0.67
N GLY A 43 20.80 -13.97 -0.27
CA GLY A 43 20.57 -12.54 -0.07
C GLY A 43 19.17 -12.23 0.45
N PRO A 44 18.89 -10.94 0.70
CA PRO A 44 17.53 -10.47 1.03
C PRO A 44 16.56 -10.88 -0.08
N GLY A 45 15.32 -11.07 0.29
CA GLY A 45 14.37 -11.66 -0.63
C GLY A 45 13.09 -10.87 -0.83
N GLY A 46 12.07 -11.60 -1.27
CA GLY A 46 10.73 -11.05 -1.44
C GLY A 46 9.65 -12.12 -1.34
N VAL A 47 8.44 -11.66 -1.13
CA VAL A 47 7.22 -12.47 -1.10
C VAL A 47 6.24 -11.93 -2.14
N PHE A 48 5.57 -12.84 -2.85
CA PHE A 48 4.66 -12.50 -3.95
C PHE A 48 3.38 -13.31 -3.90
N MET A 49 2.25 -12.65 -4.22
CA MET A 49 0.94 -13.28 -4.34
C MET A 49 0.24 -12.82 -5.60
N VAL A 50 -0.49 -13.73 -6.23
CA VAL A 50 -1.54 -13.45 -7.20
C VAL A 50 -2.83 -13.99 -6.66
N ALA A 51 -3.86 -13.16 -6.57
CA ALA A 51 -5.22 -13.55 -6.23
C ALA A 51 -6.18 -13.27 -7.39
N LYS A 52 -7.17 -14.13 -7.56
CA LYS A 52 -8.28 -14.00 -8.50
C LYS A 52 -9.59 -14.23 -7.76
N ASN A 53 -10.56 -13.31 -7.87
CA ASN A 53 -11.82 -13.36 -7.17
C ASN A 53 -11.64 -13.57 -5.65
N GLY A 54 -10.72 -12.80 -5.04
CA GLY A 54 -10.41 -12.85 -3.61
C GLY A 54 -9.65 -14.12 -3.15
N ASN A 55 -9.28 -15.04 -4.06
CA ASN A 55 -8.59 -16.29 -3.69
C ASN A 55 -7.16 -16.32 -4.22
N PRO A 56 -6.16 -16.64 -3.39
CA PRO A 56 -4.79 -16.81 -3.85
C PRO A 56 -4.67 -17.97 -4.85
N ILE A 57 -4.15 -17.69 -6.05
CA ILE A 57 -3.82 -18.71 -7.08
C ILE A 57 -2.32 -18.94 -7.22
N TYR A 58 -1.52 -18.05 -6.67
CA TYR A 58 -0.08 -18.15 -6.55
C TYR A 58 0.38 -17.41 -5.29
N GLN A 59 1.27 -18.03 -4.49
CA GLN A 59 1.91 -17.40 -3.34
C GLN A 59 3.25 -18.07 -3.05
N LYS A 60 4.36 -17.31 -3.12
CA LYS A 60 5.70 -17.81 -2.84
C LYS A 60 6.61 -16.76 -2.24
N SER A 61 7.62 -17.26 -1.53
CA SER A 61 8.71 -16.51 -0.91
C SER A 61 10.06 -16.90 -1.53
N PHE A 62 11.01 -15.95 -1.55
CA PHE A 62 12.34 -16.11 -2.13
C PHE A 62 13.35 -15.39 -1.23
N GLY A 63 14.55 -15.98 -1.01
CA GLY A 63 15.63 -15.37 -0.24
C GLY A 63 15.44 -15.40 1.27
N LYS A 64 16.19 -14.56 1.98
CA LYS A 64 16.29 -14.52 3.44
C LYS A 64 15.46 -13.40 4.05
N ALA A 65 14.81 -13.70 5.17
CA ALA A 65 14.16 -12.71 6.04
C ALA A 65 15.17 -12.01 6.95
N ASN A 66 16.18 -12.78 7.36
CA ASN A 66 17.31 -12.28 8.15
C ASN A 66 18.56 -13.04 7.67
N ILE A 67 19.57 -12.30 7.20
CA ILE A 67 20.81 -12.87 6.67
C ILE A 67 21.70 -13.32 7.82
N GLU A 68 21.80 -12.52 8.88
CA GLU A 68 22.68 -12.78 10.02
C GLU A 68 22.32 -14.07 10.76
N LEU A 69 21.01 -14.36 10.84
CA LEU A 69 20.46 -15.56 11.49
C LEU A 69 20.17 -16.70 10.51
N ASP A 70 20.50 -16.53 9.25
CA ASP A 70 20.24 -17.49 8.16
C ASP A 70 18.74 -17.91 8.03
N VAL A 71 17.80 -17.01 8.36
CA VAL A 71 16.35 -17.29 8.35
C VAL A 71 15.79 -17.08 6.95
N ASN A 72 15.20 -18.12 6.37
CA ASN A 72 14.50 -18.03 5.08
C ASN A 72 13.19 -17.26 5.20
N LEU A 73 12.81 -16.51 4.15
CA LEU A 73 11.48 -15.94 4.04
C LEU A 73 10.41 -17.02 3.89
N THR A 74 9.29 -16.81 4.58
CA THR A 74 8.02 -17.51 4.34
C THR A 74 6.92 -16.48 4.05
N ASN A 75 5.78 -16.93 3.56
CA ASN A 75 4.70 -16.03 3.09
C ASN A 75 4.01 -15.23 4.22
N ASP A 76 4.28 -15.58 5.47
CA ASP A 76 3.69 -14.98 6.66
C ASP A 76 4.62 -13.98 7.38
N PHE A 77 5.76 -13.64 6.76
CA PHE A 77 6.60 -12.56 7.26
C PHE A 77 5.92 -11.20 7.09
N ILE A 78 6.15 -10.34 8.09
CA ILE A 78 5.63 -8.98 8.15
C ILE A 78 6.66 -8.02 7.59
N PHE A 79 6.23 -7.17 6.64
CA PHE A 79 7.07 -6.19 5.97
C PHE A 79 6.59 -4.77 6.25
N GLN A 80 7.51 -3.82 6.27
CA GLN A 80 7.17 -2.40 6.16
C GLN A 80 6.65 -2.15 4.74
N ILE A 81 5.42 -1.67 4.62
CA ILE A 81 4.78 -1.47 3.30
C ILE A 81 5.01 -0.06 2.72
N GLY A 82 5.70 0.80 3.48
CA GLY A 82 6.03 2.16 3.03
C GLY A 82 4.80 2.94 2.56
N SER A 83 4.88 3.58 1.42
CA SER A 83 3.82 4.45 0.89
C SER A 83 2.49 3.76 0.57
N MET A 84 2.38 2.42 0.61
CA MET A 84 1.06 1.77 0.58
C MET A 84 0.22 2.14 1.81
N THR A 85 0.84 2.64 2.89
CA THR A 85 0.18 3.28 4.05
C THR A 85 -0.82 4.36 3.61
N LYS A 86 -0.52 5.10 2.54
CA LYS A 86 -1.37 6.18 2.05
C LYS A 86 -2.78 5.74 1.67
N GLN A 87 -2.94 4.48 1.28
CA GLN A 87 -4.25 3.90 1.00
C GLN A 87 -5.13 3.91 2.27
N PHE A 88 -4.55 3.50 3.39
CA PHE A 88 -5.23 3.47 4.69
C PHE A 88 -5.55 4.89 5.17
N THR A 89 -4.61 5.81 5.04
CA THR A 89 -4.83 7.21 5.39
C THR A 89 -5.96 7.83 4.57
N ALA A 90 -5.97 7.62 3.26
CA ALA A 90 -7.00 8.16 2.37
C ALA A 90 -8.39 7.60 2.70
N ILE A 91 -8.51 6.29 2.93
CA ILE A 91 -9.79 5.68 3.33
C ILE A 91 -10.22 6.18 4.71
N SER A 92 -9.29 6.37 5.67
CA SER A 92 -9.62 6.94 6.99
C SER A 92 -10.20 8.36 6.87
N ILE A 93 -9.64 9.20 6.00
CA ILE A 93 -10.20 10.54 5.73
C ILE A 93 -11.60 10.43 5.12
N LEU A 94 -11.81 9.53 4.17
CA LEU A 94 -13.14 9.31 3.59
C LEU A 94 -14.14 8.74 4.60
N MET A 95 -13.70 7.95 5.58
CA MET A 95 -14.55 7.48 6.69
C MET A 95 -15.01 8.65 7.57
N LEU A 96 -14.14 9.61 7.85
CA LEU A 96 -14.51 10.83 8.58
C LEU A 96 -15.43 11.74 7.76
N GLU A 97 -15.23 11.81 6.43
CA GLU A 97 -16.13 12.52 5.53
C GLU A 97 -17.51 11.88 5.50
N GLU A 98 -17.62 10.54 5.44
CA GLU A 98 -18.89 9.82 5.47
C GLU A 98 -19.65 10.02 6.81
N GLN A 99 -18.91 10.22 7.91
CA GLN A 99 -19.46 10.56 9.22
C GLN A 99 -19.87 12.05 9.35
N GLY A 100 -19.64 12.88 8.33
CA GLY A 100 -19.90 14.31 8.35
C GLY A 100 -18.96 15.14 9.23
N LYS A 101 -17.83 14.56 9.67
CA LYS A 101 -16.86 15.24 10.54
C LYS A 101 -15.94 16.20 9.80
N LEU A 102 -15.71 15.97 8.53
CA LEU A 102 -14.96 16.81 7.61
C LEU A 102 -15.51 16.66 6.19
N THR A 103 -15.03 17.52 5.27
CA THR A 103 -15.20 17.32 3.83
C THR A 103 -13.85 17.42 3.11
N THR A 104 -13.70 16.74 1.99
CA THR A 104 -12.47 16.84 1.17
C THR A 104 -12.25 18.25 0.60
N ASN A 105 -13.29 19.08 0.56
CA ASN A 105 -13.22 20.49 0.16
C ASN A 105 -12.82 21.44 1.29
N ASP A 106 -12.82 20.99 2.53
CA ASP A 106 -12.38 21.83 3.65
C ASP A 106 -10.92 22.24 3.46
N THR A 107 -10.66 23.51 3.76
CA THR A 107 -9.30 24.05 3.77
C THR A 107 -8.57 23.66 5.05
N ILE A 108 -7.25 23.45 4.98
CA ILE A 108 -6.48 22.94 6.12
C ILE A 108 -6.42 23.90 7.30
N ASN A 109 -6.59 25.23 7.08
CA ASN A 109 -6.64 26.20 8.18
C ASN A 109 -7.89 26.06 9.07
N LYS A 110 -8.93 25.34 8.62
CA LYS A 110 -10.06 24.95 9.46
C LYS A 110 -9.62 24.09 10.66
N TYR A 111 -8.59 23.28 10.47
CA TYR A 111 -8.06 22.32 11.45
C TYR A 111 -6.73 22.79 12.05
N ILE A 112 -5.91 23.48 11.26
CA ILE A 112 -4.59 24.01 11.64
C ILE A 112 -4.59 25.51 11.30
N PRO A 113 -5.15 26.36 12.20
CA PRO A 113 -5.40 27.79 11.89
C PRO A 113 -4.15 28.59 11.53
N ASP A 114 -2.99 28.20 12.08
CA ASP A 114 -1.69 28.86 11.87
C ASP A 114 -0.89 28.29 10.68
N TYR A 115 -1.49 27.40 9.85
CA TYR A 115 -0.78 26.85 8.69
C TYR A 115 -0.65 27.92 7.57
N PRO A 116 0.59 28.21 7.10
CA PRO A 116 0.80 29.23 6.08
C PRO A 116 0.04 28.91 4.78
N ASN A 117 -0.74 29.86 4.26
CA ASN A 117 -1.62 29.68 3.09
C ASN A 117 -2.65 28.54 3.23
N GLY A 118 -2.92 28.09 4.44
CA GLY A 118 -3.84 26.99 4.73
C GLY A 118 -5.26 27.20 4.21
N ASN A 119 -5.67 28.46 4.02
CA ASN A 119 -6.97 28.85 3.44
C ASN A 119 -7.07 28.60 1.91
N LYS A 120 -5.96 28.25 1.24
CA LYS A 120 -5.92 27.92 -0.21
C LYS A 120 -5.71 26.44 -0.47
N ILE A 121 -5.32 25.68 0.54
CA ILE A 121 -5.00 24.26 0.43
C ILE A 121 -6.14 23.45 1.03
N THR A 122 -6.76 22.57 0.26
CA THR A 122 -7.84 21.70 0.73
C THR A 122 -7.32 20.30 1.06
N ILE A 123 -8.12 19.53 1.81
CA ILE A 123 -7.89 18.09 2.03
C ILE A 123 -7.77 17.36 0.68
N HIS A 124 -8.59 17.71 -0.32
CA HIS A 124 -8.48 17.19 -1.68
C HIS A 124 -7.08 17.39 -2.28
N HIS A 125 -6.50 18.59 -2.14
CA HIS A 125 -5.15 18.86 -2.65
C HIS A 125 -4.08 17.98 -1.97
N LEU A 126 -4.24 17.68 -0.68
CA LEU A 126 -3.34 16.79 0.06
C LEU A 126 -3.47 15.35 -0.43
N LEU A 127 -4.71 14.84 -0.55
CA LEU A 127 -5.02 13.49 -1.01
C LEU A 127 -4.51 13.22 -2.42
N THR A 128 -4.54 14.24 -3.29
CA THR A 128 -4.19 14.14 -4.71
C THR A 128 -2.76 14.56 -5.04
N HIS A 129 -1.95 14.95 -4.03
CA HIS A 129 -0.60 15.46 -4.26
C HIS A 129 -0.52 16.72 -5.14
N THR A 130 -1.51 17.58 -5.02
CA THR A 130 -1.60 18.84 -5.80
C THR A 130 -1.54 20.09 -4.92
N SER A 131 -1.09 19.96 -3.66
CA SER A 131 -1.06 21.06 -2.69
C SER A 131 0.07 22.06 -2.90
N GLY A 132 1.15 21.67 -3.55
CA GLY A 132 2.37 22.47 -3.72
C GLY A 132 3.22 22.65 -2.46
N ILE A 133 2.84 22.08 -1.32
CA ILE A 133 3.64 22.15 -0.09
C ILE A 133 4.97 21.42 -0.24
N LYS A 134 5.99 21.85 0.51
CA LYS A 134 7.31 21.22 0.48
C LYS A 134 7.26 19.78 0.95
N ASP A 135 7.84 18.86 0.16
CA ASP A 135 7.98 17.47 0.59
C ASP A 135 9.15 17.35 1.57
N PHE A 136 8.85 16.96 2.82
CA PHE A 136 9.85 16.84 3.87
C PHE A 136 10.95 15.80 3.52
N THR A 137 10.63 14.80 2.69
CA THR A 137 11.60 13.77 2.29
C THR A 137 12.68 14.30 1.33
N LYS A 138 12.45 15.46 0.70
CA LYS A 138 13.40 16.16 -0.16
C LYS A 138 14.27 17.17 0.60
N MET A 139 13.99 17.41 1.90
CA MET A 139 14.73 18.36 2.73
C MET A 139 16.03 17.74 3.26
N LYS A 140 17.13 18.48 3.18
CA LYS A 140 18.44 18.01 3.69
C LYS A 140 18.43 17.84 5.21
N SER A 141 17.66 18.67 5.93
CA SER A 141 17.46 18.64 7.38
C SER A 141 16.71 17.39 7.87
N LEU A 142 16.12 16.59 6.99
CA LEU A 142 15.52 15.30 7.38
C LEU A 142 16.50 14.42 8.18
N ARG A 143 17.80 14.48 7.87
CA ARG A 143 18.83 13.69 8.56
C ARG A 143 18.90 14.01 10.07
N GLU A 144 18.53 15.21 10.47
CA GLU A 144 18.60 15.71 11.85
C GLU A 144 17.48 15.14 12.72
N ILE A 145 16.35 14.77 12.09
CA ILE A 145 15.17 14.23 12.78
C ILE A 145 14.93 12.74 12.50
N ALA A 146 15.62 12.15 11.53
CA ALA A 146 15.31 10.81 11.02
C ALA A 146 15.28 9.73 12.12
N GLN A 147 16.09 9.88 13.18
CA GLN A 147 16.14 8.92 14.30
C GLN A 147 15.44 9.42 15.57
N LYS A 148 14.85 10.62 15.52
CA LYS A 148 14.14 11.20 16.67
C LYS A 148 12.69 10.73 16.69
N GLU A 149 12.14 10.56 17.87
CA GLU A 149 10.70 10.40 18.04
C GLU A 149 10.02 11.76 17.82
N MET A 150 9.11 11.80 16.84
CA MET A 150 8.41 13.02 16.42
C MET A 150 6.92 12.88 16.71
N THR A 151 6.30 13.88 17.32
CA THR A 151 4.83 13.94 17.33
C THR A 151 4.31 14.39 15.96
N PRO A 152 3.04 14.10 15.61
CA PRO A 152 2.46 14.60 14.36
C PRO A 152 2.57 16.11 14.19
N LYS A 153 2.36 16.86 15.29
CA LYS A 153 2.55 18.32 15.29
C LYS A 153 4.01 18.73 15.02
N MET A 154 5.00 18.07 15.65
CA MET A 154 6.41 18.34 15.36
C MET A 154 6.77 18.05 13.91
N MET A 155 6.20 17.00 13.32
CA MET A 155 6.37 16.72 11.89
C MET A 155 5.78 17.82 11.01
N VAL A 156 4.59 18.32 11.32
CA VAL A 156 3.98 19.45 10.60
C VAL A 156 4.83 20.72 10.77
N ASP A 157 5.27 21.03 11.99
CA ASP A 157 6.12 22.19 12.28
C ASP A 157 7.47 22.13 11.55
N PHE A 158 7.98 20.94 11.27
CA PHE A 158 9.25 20.72 10.56
C PHE A 158 9.22 21.25 9.12
N PHE A 159 8.09 21.18 8.42
CA PHE A 159 8.00 21.60 7.01
C PHE A 159 7.01 22.73 6.72
N LYS A 160 6.12 23.13 7.66
CA LYS A 160 5.03 24.06 7.38
C LYS A 160 5.47 25.44 6.91
N ASN A 161 6.65 25.90 7.32
CA ASN A 161 7.21 27.22 6.99
C ASN A 161 8.12 27.20 5.75
N GLU A 162 8.31 26.02 5.12
CA GLU A 162 9.09 25.94 3.89
C GLU A 162 8.37 26.60 2.72
N VAL A 163 9.16 27.12 1.77
CA VAL A 163 8.59 27.73 0.56
C VAL A 163 7.85 26.67 -0.25
N VAL A 164 6.61 26.96 -0.64
CA VAL A 164 5.81 26.10 -1.50
C VAL A 164 6.43 25.97 -2.89
N ASP A 165 6.35 24.78 -3.49
CA ASP A 165 6.93 24.50 -4.79
C ASP A 165 6.05 25.03 -5.95
N PHE A 166 4.72 25.18 -5.73
CA PHE A 166 3.74 25.66 -6.72
C PHE A 166 2.39 25.99 -6.05
N ALA A 167 1.46 26.64 -6.78
CA ALA A 167 0.14 26.95 -6.27
C ALA A 167 -0.77 25.70 -6.20
N PRO A 168 -1.69 25.61 -5.20
CA PRO A 168 -2.60 24.47 -5.09
C PRO A 168 -3.40 24.22 -6.38
N GLY A 169 -3.42 22.96 -6.83
CA GLY A 169 -4.10 22.52 -8.06
C GLY A 169 -3.37 22.84 -9.36
N GLU A 170 -2.19 23.48 -9.31
CA GLU A 170 -1.43 23.85 -10.51
C GLU A 170 -0.82 22.62 -11.21
N LYS A 171 -0.24 21.70 -10.43
CA LYS A 171 0.35 20.46 -10.96
C LYS A 171 0.30 19.33 -9.95
N PHE A 172 0.52 18.11 -10.44
CA PHE A 172 0.75 16.92 -9.63
C PHE A 172 2.25 16.80 -9.30
N ASP A 173 2.59 16.73 -8.01
CA ASP A 173 3.92 16.34 -7.52
C ASP A 173 3.75 15.49 -6.25
N TYR A 174 4.11 14.21 -6.34
CA TYR A 174 3.97 13.25 -5.24
C TYR A 174 4.62 13.79 -3.95
N ASN A 175 3.86 13.83 -2.86
CA ASN A 175 4.21 14.59 -1.67
C ASN A 175 3.88 13.83 -0.37
N ASN A 176 4.90 13.58 0.46
CA ASN A 176 4.73 12.88 1.74
C ASN A 176 4.21 13.82 2.84
N SER A 177 4.59 15.10 2.82
CA SER A 177 4.12 16.10 3.80
C SER A 177 2.60 16.23 3.80
N GLY A 178 1.97 16.15 2.61
CA GLY A 178 0.51 16.18 2.49
C GLY A 178 -0.16 15.03 3.24
N TYR A 179 0.42 13.84 3.17
CA TYR A 179 -0.13 12.69 3.89
C TYR A 179 0.17 12.73 5.39
N VAL A 180 1.28 13.33 5.82
CA VAL A 180 1.52 13.64 7.25
C VAL A 180 0.44 14.60 7.77
N LEU A 181 0.11 15.66 7.02
CA LEU A 181 -0.98 16.58 7.36
C LEU A 181 -2.33 15.86 7.45
N LEU A 182 -2.64 14.95 6.52
CA LEU A 182 -3.88 14.17 6.58
C LEU A 182 -3.98 13.33 7.86
N GLY A 183 -2.89 12.70 8.30
CA GLY A 183 -2.88 11.96 9.55
C GLY A 183 -3.05 12.87 10.76
N TYR A 184 -2.41 14.02 10.78
CA TYR A 184 -2.57 14.99 11.88
C TYR A 184 -4.00 15.57 11.92
N ILE A 185 -4.60 15.91 10.76
CA ILE A 185 -6.00 16.34 10.67
C ILE A 185 -6.95 15.21 11.15
N LEU A 186 -6.66 13.95 10.81
CA LEU A 186 -7.40 12.80 11.31
C LEU A 186 -7.42 12.78 12.84
N GLU A 187 -6.27 12.93 13.50
CA GLU A 187 -6.19 12.96 14.97
C GLU A 187 -7.00 14.13 15.56
N LEU A 188 -6.86 15.32 14.99
CA LEU A 188 -7.60 16.50 15.45
C LEU A 188 -9.13 16.35 15.32
N VAL A 189 -9.60 15.67 14.27
CA VAL A 189 -11.03 15.51 13.97
C VAL A 189 -11.64 14.32 14.70
N SER A 190 -10.90 13.21 14.81
CA SER A 190 -11.40 12.00 15.45
C SER A 190 -11.26 12.02 16.97
N GLY A 191 -10.24 12.71 17.50
CA GLY A 191 -9.82 12.63 18.90
C GLY A 191 -9.06 11.35 19.24
N GLU A 192 -8.73 10.52 18.25
CA GLU A 192 -7.94 9.28 18.39
C GLU A 192 -6.57 9.50 17.75
N THR A 193 -5.51 8.79 18.21
CA THR A 193 -4.24 8.78 17.50
C THR A 193 -4.42 8.12 16.13
N TYR A 194 -3.56 8.44 15.16
CA TYR A 194 -3.59 7.79 13.84
C TYR A 194 -3.44 6.27 13.95
N GLU A 195 -2.55 5.82 14.82
CA GLU A 195 -2.32 4.40 15.12
C GLU A 195 -3.62 3.75 15.62
N ASP A 196 -4.21 4.28 16.70
CA ASP A 196 -5.45 3.73 17.29
C ASP A 196 -6.61 3.74 16.30
N PHE A 197 -6.74 4.83 15.52
CA PHE A 197 -7.80 4.94 14.53
C PHE A 197 -7.69 3.85 13.45
N VAL A 198 -6.50 3.68 12.86
CA VAL A 198 -6.29 2.67 11.81
C VAL A 198 -6.44 1.27 12.38
N GLU A 199 -5.87 0.99 13.55
CA GLU A 199 -5.97 -0.33 14.17
C GLU A 199 -7.42 -0.70 14.49
N LYS A 200 -8.16 0.17 15.15
CA LYS A 200 -9.52 -0.08 15.61
C LYS A 200 -10.54 -0.12 14.46
N HIS A 201 -10.48 0.90 13.59
CA HIS A 201 -11.53 1.10 12.58
C HIS A 201 -11.27 0.36 11.27
N ILE A 202 -10.02 -0.08 11.02
CA ILE A 202 -9.64 -0.79 9.80
C ILE A 202 -9.09 -2.18 10.12
N LEU A 203 -7.93 -2.28 10.78
CA LEU A 203 -7.21 -3.55 10.90
C LEU A 203 -8.01 -4.59 11.67
N GLN A 204 -8.51 -4.24 12.85
CA GLN A 204 -9.34 -5.15 13.67
C GLN A 204 -10.67 -5.48 13.00
N LYS A 205 -11.33 -4.48 12.39
CA LYS A 205 -12.61 -4.67 11.69
C LYS A 205 -12.50 -5.64 10.51
N LEU A 206 -11.33 -5.65 9.83
CA LEU A 206 -11.07 -6.53 8.68
C LEU A 206 -10.35 -7.82 9.06
N GLY A 207 -10.04 -8.05 10.33
CA GLY A 207 -9.28 -9.20 10.80
C GLY A 207 -7.84 -9.24 10.27
N MET A 208 -7.22 -8.08 10.05
CA MET A 208 -5.83 -7.92 9.61
C MET A 208 -4.85 -8.04 10.78
N SER A 209 -4.87 -9.17 11.46
CA SER A 209 -4.18 -9.40 12.76
C SER A 209 -2.65 -9.42 12.67
N GLN A 210 -2.09 -9.43 11.47
CA GLN A 210 -0.64 -9.38 11.23
C GLN A 210 -0.22 -8.03 10.62
N SER A 211 -1.08 -7.03 10.73
CA SER A 211 -0.82 -5.65 10.31
C SER A 211 -0.86 -4.72 11.51
N SER A 212 0.00 -3.72 11.54
CA SER A 212 0.08 -2.74 12.62
C SER A 212 0.76 -1.45 12.17
N TYR A 213 0.66 -0.41 13.00
CA TYR A 213 1.58 0.71 12.92
C TYR A 213 2.98 0.23 13.32
N ALA A 214 4.01 0.57 12.53
CA ALA A 214 5.37 0.11 12.77
C ALA A 214 5.97 0.78 14.01
N THR A 215 6.59 -0.02 14.85
CA THR A 215 7.26 0.42 16.07
C THR A 215 8.56 -0.36 16.30
N ASP A 216 9.56 0.29 16.89
CA ASP A 216 10.78 -0.38 17.33
C ASP A 216 10.69 -0.86 18.79
N ARG A 217 9.59 -0.52 19.50
CA ARG A 217 9.39 -0.89 20.91
C ARG A 217 8.76 -2.27 21.08
N GLN A 218 7.87 -2.68 20.16
CA GLN A 218 7.16 -3.95 20.23
C GLN A 218 7.96 -5.08 19.60
N ILE A 219 7.87 -6.26 20.22
CA ILE A 219 8.34 -7.51 19.62
C ILE A 219 7.28 -7.96 18.61
N ILE A 220 7.62 -7.90 17.34
CA ILE A 220 6.74 -8.32 16.24
C ILE A 220 7.28 -9.65 15.69
N ASN A 221 6.56 -10.74 15.96
CA ASN A 221 6.92 -12.05 15.44
C ASN A 221 6.95 -12.06 13.93
N LYS A 222 7.95 -12.74 13.34
CA LYS A 222 8.14 -12.82 11.88
C LYS A 222 8.29 -11.47 11.18
N ARG A 223 8.82 -10.47 11.85
CA ARG A 223 9.22 -9.21 11.23
C ARG A 223 10.43 -9.44 10.33
N ALA A 224 10.33 -9.15 9.06
CA ALA A 224 11.47 -9.19 8.14
C ALA A 224 12.49 -8.10 8.50
N TYR A 225 13.78 -8.42 8.37
CA TYR A 225 14.86 -7.47 8.56
C TYR A 225 15.21 -6.79 7.24
N GLY A 226 15.47 -5.49 7.26
CA GLY A 226 15.67 -4.70 6.04
C GLY A 226 17.13 -4.51 5.67
N TYR A 227 17.43 -4.53 4.36
CA TYR A 227 18.80 -4.48 3.84
C TYR A 227 18.98 -3.43 2.74
N LYS A 228 20.24 -3.06 2.51
CA LYS A 228 20.73 -2.31 1.36
C LYS A 228 21.87 -3.07 0.69
N LYS A 229 22.11 -2.82 -0.60
CA LYS A 229 23.27 -3.33 -1.31
C LYS A 229 24.28 -2.20 -1.51
N LYS A 230 25.55 -2.46 -1.16
CA LYS A 230 26.71 -1.65 -1.46
C LYS A 230 27.70 -2.46 -2.32
N GLU A 231 28.78 -1.85 -2.77
CA GLU A 231 29.86 -2.55 -3.48
C GLU A 231 30.44 -3.71 -2.65
N SER A 232 30.56 -3.50 -1.34
CA SER A 232 31.06 -4.50 -0.38
C SER A 232 30.06 -5.64 -0.07
N GLY A 233 28.85 -5.64 -0.64
CA GLY A 233 27.80 -6.61 -0.36
C GLY A 233 26.57 -6.02 0.32
N TYR A 234 25.79 -6.87 1.01
CA TYR A 234 24.62 -6.43 1.75
C TYR A 234 25.02 -5.77 3.08
N VAL A 235 24.31 -4.72 3.42
CA VAL A 235 24.41 -4.04 4.72
C VAL A 235 23.01 -3.80 5.28
N ASN A 236 22.92 -3.60 6.60
CA ASN A 236 21.66 -3.29 7.26
C ASN A 236 21.05 -1.99 6.76
N LYS A 237 19.73 -1.92 6.76
CA LYS A 237 19.00 -0.70 6.37
C LYS A 237 19.41 0.50 7.24
N THR A 238 19.25 1.70 6.70
CA THR A 238 19.32 2.92 7.51
C THR A 238 18.19 2.91 8.54
N VAL A 239 18.49 3.25 9.78
CA VAL A 239 17.50 3.40 10.84
C VAL A 239 16.73 4.70 10.63
N ILE A 240 15.41 4.61 10.71
CA ILE A 240 14.50 5.75 10.76
C ILE A 240 13.47 5.47 11.86
N ASN A 241 13.15 6.47 12.66
CA ASN A 241 12.04 6.35 13.60
C ASN A 241 10.71 6.38 12.83
N PHE A 242 9.80 5.45 13.12
CA PHE A 242 8.54 5.30 12.37
C PHE A 242 7.56 6.46 12.58
N SER A 243 7.76 7.28 13.61
CA SER A 243 7.01 8.52 13.78
C SER A 243 7.30 9.55 12.68
N VAL A 244 8.45 9.46 11.99
CA VAL A 244 8.84 10.40 10.92
C VAL A 244 8.03 10.18 9.63
N PRO A 245 7.93 8.96 9.04
CA PRO A 245 7.03 8.72 7.91
C PRO A 245 5.55 8.81 8.31
N PHE A 246 5.21 8.51 9.56
CA PHE A 246 3.87 8.62 10.14
C PHE A 246 2.79 8.06 9.18
N SER A 247 1.69 8.77 8.98
CA SER A 247 0.58 8.42 8.10
C SER A 247 0.91 8.38 6.60
N SER A 248 2.13 8.80 6.22
CA SER A 248 2.60 8.69 4.85
C SER A 248 3.30 7.36 4.54
N GLY A 249 3.74 6.58 5.57
CA GLY A 249 4.59 5.41 5.31
C GLY A 249 4.86 4.42 6.43
N SER A 250 4.17 4.46 7.58
CA SER A 250 4.58 3.71 8.78
C SER A 250 3.79 2.43 9.07
N LEU A 251 3.02 1.90 8.13
CA LEU A 251 2.36 0.62 8.37
C LEU A 251 3.24 -0.57 7.99
N MET A 252 2.99 -1.68 8.69
CA MET A 252 3.51 -3.01 8.40
C MET A 252 2.35 -3.95 8.07
N SER A 253 2.60 -4.93 7.19
CA SER A 253 1.59 -5.90 6.80
C SER A 253 2.19 -7.19 6.23
N THR A 254 1.33 -8.17 5.98
CA THR A 254 1.60 -9.40 5.24
C THR A 254 0.84 -9.42 3.92
N LEU A 255 1.19 -10.35 3.01
CA LEU A 255 0.44 -10.55 1.77
C LEU A 255 -1.04 -10.89 2.04
N ASN A 256 -1.30 -11.75 3.04
CA ASN A 256 -2.65 -12.20 3.35
C ASN A 256 -3.53 -11.07 3.92
N ASP A 257 -2.98 -10.22 4.77
CA ASP A 257 -3.72 -9.09 5.30
C ASP A 257 -3.98 -8.03 4.21
N MET A 258 -3.02 -7.80 3.31
CA MET A 258 -3.26 -6.91 2.15
C MET A 258 -4.30 -7.48 1.17
N LEU A 259 -4.45 -8.80 1.09
CA LEU A 259 -5.56 -9.39 0.33
C LEU A 259 -6.92 -9.12 1.01
N LYS A 260 -7.01 -9.25 2.36
CA LYS A 260 -8.21 -8.85 3.11
C LYS A 260 -8.55 -7.37 2.91
N TRP A 261 -7.51 -6.50 2.91
CA TRP A 261 -7.66 -5.08 2.60
C TRP A 261 -8.27 -4.86 1.22
N GLN A 262 -7.70 -5.49 0.17
CA GLN A 262 -8.22 -5.36 -1.19
C GLN A 262 -9.66 -5.89 -1.31
N ASP A 263 -9.95 -7.02 -0.70
CA ASP A 263 -11.29 -7.63 -0.65
C ASP A 263 -12.31 -6.71 0.04
N ALA A 264 -11.90 -6.07 1.14
CA ALA A 264 -12.75 -5.13 1.87
C ALA A 264 -13.10 -3.89 1.02
N LEU A 265 -12.14 -3.37 0.25
CA LEU A 265 -12.37 -2.28 -0.69
C LEU A 265 -13.35 -2.69 -1.80
N ASN A 266 -13.19 -3.88 -2.37
CA ASN A 266 -14.07 -4.40 -3.43
C ASN A 266 -15.50 -4.61 -2.95
N LYS A 267 -15.67 -5.01 -1.69
CA LYS A 267 -16.97 -5.27 -1.07
C LYS A 267 -17.57 -4.05 -0.36
N ASN A 268 -16.89 -2.90 -0.40
CA ASN A 268 -17.30 -1.67 0.27
C ASN A 268 -17.59 -1.88 1.78
N LEU A 269 -16.72 -2.63 2.49
CA LEU A 269 -16.95 -2.97 3.90
C LEU A 269 -16.66 -1.81 4.87
N LEU A 270 -15.92 -0.78 4.43
CA LEU A 270 -15.51 0.36 5.25
C LEU A 270 -16.28 1.63 4.91
N LEU A 271 -16.70 1.79 3.66
CA LEU A 271 -17.36 2.97 3.11
C LEU A 271 -18.52 2.55 2.22
N LYS A 272 -19.49 3.42 2.03
CA LYS A 272 -20.47 3.28 0.95
C LYS A 272 -19.78 3.36 -0.40
N ALA A 273 -20.32 2.67 -1.41
CA ALA A 273 -19.73 2.59 -2.76
C ALA A 273 -19.41 3.97 -3.35
N GLU A 274 -20.34 4.93 -3.24
CA GLU A 274 -20.19 6.30 -3.74
C GLU A 274 -18.99 7.05 -3.13
N ASN A 275 -18.66 6.79 -1.86
CA ASN A 275 -17.50 7.37 -1.18
C ASN A 275 -16.21 6.61 -1.52
N SER A 276 -16.29 5.28 -1.61
CA SER A 276 -15.14 4.45 -2.07
C SER A 276 -14.66 4.86 -3.45
N GLU A 277 -15.59 5.15 -4.37
CA GLU A 277 -15.27 5.56 -5.75
C GLU A 277 -14.45 6.85 -5.82
N LYS A 278 -14.57 7.75 -4.82
CA LYS A 278 -13.72 8.96 -4.76
C LYS A 278 -12.23 8.60 -4.76
N ALA A 279 -11.84 7.52 -4.10
CA ALA A 279 -10.44 7.09 -4.05
C ALA A 279 -9.91 6.63 -5.42
N PHE A 280 -10.78 6.18 -6.31
CA PHE A 280 -10.42 5.54 -7.56
C PHE A 280 -10.70 6.38 -8.81
N LYS A 281 -10.91 7.67 -8.66
CA LYS A 281 -11.11 8.62 -9.77
C LYS A 281 -9.79 9.24 -10.21
N LYS A 282 -9.70 9.55 -11.51
CA LYS A 282 -8.72 10.52 -12.03
C LYS A 282 -9.28 11.92 -11.80
N TYR A 283 -8.46 12.82 -11.30
CA TYR A 283 -8.83 14.20 -11.03
C TYR A 283 -8.18 15.15 -12.05
N LYS A 284 -8.66 16.40 -12.07
CA LYS A 284 -8.16 17.46 -12.96
C LYS A 284 -7.34 18.48 -12.18
N LEU A 285 -6.31 18.99 -12.81
CA LEU A 285 -5.62 20.21 -12.41
C LEU A 285 -6.47 21.45 -12.74
N ASN A 286 -6.06 22.62 -12.24
CA ASN A 286 -6.73 23.89 -12.52
C ASN A 286 -6.82 24.24 -14.03
N ASN A 287 -5.86 23.74 -14.84
CA ASN A 287 -5.85 23.89 -16.28
C ASN A 287 -6.76 22.89 -17.04
N GLY A 288 -7.49 22.04 -16.31
CA GLY A 288 -8.39 21.03 -16.88
C GLY A 288 -7.73 19.71 -17.27
N GLN A 289 -6.41 19.59 -17.19
CA GLN A 289 -5.68 18.36 -17.53
C GLN A 289 -5.91 17.28 -16.46
N TYR A 290 -6.24 16.05 -16.89
CA TYR A 290 -6.33 14.90 -16.00
C TYR A 290 -4.95 14.38 -15.61
N PHE A 291 -4.81 13.92 -14.37
CA PHE A 291 -3.65 13.18 -13.90
C PHE A 291 -4.06 11.80 -13.34
N THR A 292 -3.10 10.92 -13.17
CA THR A 292 -3.33 9.49 -12.94
C THR A 292 -3.23 9.08 -11.47
N TYR A 293 -3.62 9.96 -10.53
CA TYR A 293 -3.63 9.68 -9.11
C TYR A 293 -4.98 10.06 -8.49
N GLY A 294 -5.59 9.12 -7.78
CA GLY A 294 -6.78 9.35 -6.98
C GLY A 294 -6.41 9.67 -5.52
N TYR A 295 -7.09 9.06 -4.55
CA TYR A 295 -6.78 9.19 -3.14
C TYR A 295 -6.07 7.93 -2.64
N GLY A 296 -4.74 7.92 -2.70
CA GLY A 296 -3.91 6.78 -2.29
C GLY A 296 -3.68 5.72 -3.37
N TRP A 297 -4.08 5.96 -4.63
CA TRP A 297 -3.85 5.04 -5.74
C TRP A 297 -3.47 5.77 -7.02
N HIS A 298 -2.51 5.20 -7.76
CA HIS A 298 -2.34 5.49 -9.18
C HIS A 298 -3.43 4.77 -9.97
N ILE A 299 -4.10 5.49 -10.86
CA ILE A 299 -5.14 4.97 -11.76
C ILE A 299 -4.57 4.93 -13.15
N ARG A 300 -4.15 3.77 -13.59
CA ARG A 300 -3.44 3.57 -14.86
C ARG A 300 -4.21 2.65 -15.79
N GLU A 301 -3.63 2.41 -16.95
CA GLU A 301 -4.11 1.46 -17.92
C GLU A 301 -3.07 0.35 -18.15
N MET A 302 -3.51 -0.89 -18.15
CA MET A 302 -2.70 -2.06 -18.40
C MET A 302 -3.40 -2.92 -19.45
N ASN A 303 -2.80 -3.05 -20.65
CA ASN A 303 -3.38 -3.80 -21.78
C ASN A 303 -4.86 -3.44 -22.07
N GLY A 304 -5.20 -2.15 -22.04
CA GLY A 304 -6.54 -1.65 -22.34
C GLY A 304 -7.56 -1.71 -21.20
N VAL A 305 -7.18 -2.18 -20.00
CA VAL A 305 -8.05 -2.18 -18.84
C VAL A 305 -7.49 -1.32 -17.72
N THR A 306 -8.37 -0.73 -16.90
CA THR A 306 -7.95 0.10 -15.76
C THR A 306 -7.27 -0.75 -14.69
N SER A 307 -6.13 -0.27 -14.18
CA SER A 307 -5.48 -0.78 -12.98
C SER A 307 -5.49 0.28 -11.87
N ARG A 308 -5.53 -0.18 -10.62
CA ARG A 308 -5.37 0.59 -9.39
C ARG A 308 -4.10 0.13 -8.71
N GLU A 309 -3.12 1.02 -8.59
CA GLU A 309 -1.76 0.64 -8.22
C GLU A 309 -1.23 1.53 -7.09
N HIS A 310 -0.47 0.96 -6.19
CA HIS A 310 0.43 1.74 -5.34
C HIS A 310 1.63 0.91 -4.93
N GLY A 311 2.80 1.56 -4.98
CA GLY A 311 4.04 1.00 -4.44
C GLY A 311 4.42 1.65 -3.12
N GLY A 312 5.38 1.06 -2.44
CA GLY A 312 6.01 1.61 -1.26
C GLY A 312 7.52 1.48 -1.34
N SER A 313 8.21 2.47 -0.81
CA SER A 313 9.65 2.43 -0.58
C SER A 313 9.94 3.10 0.75
N ILE A 314 10.60 2.38 1.62
CA ILE A 314 11.11 2.88 2.89
C ILE A 314 12.44 2.16 3.16
N PHE A 315 13.32 2.77 3.92
CA PHE A 315 14.69 2.25 4.14
C PHE A 315 14.74 0.73 4.34
N GLY A 316 15.34 0.03 3.36
CA GLY A 316 15.50 -1.42 3.35
C GLY A 316 14.27 -2.23 2.93
N PHE A 317 13.17 -1.59 2.49
CA PHE A 317 11.96 -2.28 2.07
C PHE A 317 11.35 -1.63 0.82
N LYS A 318 10.75 -2.46 -0.02
CA LYS A 318 9.91 -2.05 -1.14
C LYS A 318 8.66 -2.91 -1.23
N SER A 319 7.58 -2.33 -1.70
CA SER A 319 6.30 -3.00 -1.91
C SER A 319 5.66 -2.54 -3.22
N MET A 320 4.78 -3.36 -3.77
CA MET A 320 3.92 -3.00 -4.91
C MET A 320 2.64 -3.82 -4.87
N GLY A 321 1.50 -3.15 -5.03
CA GLY A 321 0.20 -3.77 -5.24
C GLY A 321 -0.44 -3.26 -6.53
N VAL A 322 -1.00 -4.17 -7.32
CA VAL A 322 -1.71 -3.91 -8.57
C VAL A 322 -3.05 -4.64 -8.54
N TYR A 323 -4.12 -3.90 -8.64
CA TYR A 323 -5.47 -4.46 -8.74
C TYR A 323 -6.10 -4.11 -10.09
N ILE A 324 -6.69 -5.10 -10.75
CA ILE A 324 -7.39 -4.98 -12.03
C ILE A 324 -8.87 -5.25 -11.81
N PRO A 325 -9.71 -4.19 -11.66
CA PRO A 325 -11.10 -4.32 -11.24
C PRO A 325 -11.96 -5.17 -12.17
N SER A 326 -11.81 -5.01 -13.51
CA SER A 326 -12.61 -5.73 -14.49
C SER A 326 -12.44 -7.24 -14.44
N GLU A 327 -11.34 -7.72 -13.90
CA GLU A 327 -10.99 -9.13 -13.83
C GLU A 327 -10.89 -9.64 -12.39
N ASP A 328 -11.08 -8.78 -11.39
CA ASP A 328 -10.83 -9.08 -9.98
C ASP A 328 -9.51 -9.83 -9.76
N ILE A 329 -8.43 -9.29 -10.35
CA ILE A 329 -7.06 -9.79 -10.22
C ILE A 329 -6.30 -8.85 -9.28
N TYR A 330 -5.72 -9.39 -8.21
CA TYR A 330 -4.81 -8.67 -7.33
C TYR A 330 -3.43 -9.33 -7.35
N VAL A 331 -2.41 -8.53 -7.67
CA VAL A 331 -1.00 -8.95 -7.63
C VAL A 331 -0.27 -8.06 -6.65
N ILE A 332 0.46 -8.67 -5.72
CA ILE A 332 1.19 -7.94 -4.68
C ILE A 332 2.54 -8.59 -4.44
N GLY A 333 3.55 -7.76 -4.20
CA GLY A 333 4.90 -8.20 -3.86
C GLY A 333 5.59 -7.28 -2.89
N PHE A 334 6.37 -7.86 -1.96
CA PHE A 334 7.21 -7.16 -1.00
C PHE A 334 8.65 -7.62 -1.11
N SER A 335 9.59 -6.74 -0.80
CA SER A 335 11.00 -7.04 -0.67
C SER A 335 11.56 -6.42 0.61
N ASN A 336 12.48 -7.12 1.28
CA ASN A 336 13.24 -6.62 2.40
C ASN A 336 14.63 -6.08 2.01
N CYS A 337 14.76 -5.61 0.77
CA CYS A 337 15.91 -4.81 0.30
C CYS A 337 15.46 -3.66 -0.58
N ASP A 338 16.05 -2.48 -0.39
CA ASP A 338 15.89 -1.37 -1.35
C ASP A 338 16.67 -1.61 -2.66
N CYS A 339 17.45 -2.70 -2.71
CA CYS A 339 18.24 -3.13 -3.87
C CYS A 339 17.46 -3.94 -4.91
N ASN A 340 16.31 -4.51 -4.56
CA ASN A 340 15.45 -5.26 -5.46
C ASN A 340 14.28 -4.43 -5.96
N SER A 341 13.70 -4.79 -7.10
CA SER A 341 12.55 -4.08 -7.68
C SER A 341 11.27 -4.93 -7.70
N PRO A 342 10.61 -5.14 -6.53
CA PRO A 342 9.31 -5.83 -6.52
C PRO A 342 8.26 -5.06 -7.33
N THR A 343 8.43 -3.75 -7.52
CA THR A 343 7.55 -2.91 -8.35
C THR A 343 7.46 -3.44 -9.77
N GLN A 344 8.61 -3.57 -10.47
CA GLN A 344 8.61 -4.05 -11.85
C GLN A 344 8.16 -5.50 -11.94
N VAL A 345 8.63 -6.35 -11.02
CA VAL A 345 8.25 -7.77 -10.94
C VAL A 345 6.72 -7.91 -10.79
N THR A 346 6.09 -7.14 -9.90
CA THR A 346 4.64 -7.19 -9.67
C THR A 346 3.86 -6.72 -10.89
N LEU A 347 4.31 -5.66 -11.58
CA LEU A 347 3.70 -5.18 -12.83
C LEU A 347 3.81 -6.22 -13.95
N ASP A 348 4.96 -6.86 -14.11
CA ASP A 348 5.19 -7.89 -15.13
C ASP A 348 4.34 -9.14 -14.85
N ILE A 349 4.20 -9.54 -13.59
CA ILE A 349 3.30 -10.63 -13.18
C ILE A 349 1.85 -10.25 -13.48
N ALA A 350 1.41 -9.05 -13.12
CA ALA A 350 0.04 -8.59 -13.36
C ALA A 350 -0.30 -8.63 -14.86
N LYS A 351 0.60 -8.13 -15.71
CA LYS A 351 0.48 -8.18 -17.15
C LYS A 351 0.39 -9.61 -17.70
N LEU A 352 1.31 -10.48 -17.25
CA LEU A 352 1.32 -11.90 -17.63
C LEU A 352 0.00 -12.61 -17.25
N VAL A 353 -0.47 -12.38 -16.02
CA VAL A 353 -1.70 -13.00 -15.49
C VAL A 353 -2.92 -12.51 -16.24
N LEU A 354 -3.03 -11.20 -16.46
CA LEU A 354 -4.11 -10.60 -17.27
C LEU A 354 -4.14 -11.23 -18.65
N GLU A 355 -3.03 -11.24 -19.40
CA GLU A 355 -2.95 -11.83 -20.73
C GLU A 355 -3.28 -13.34 -20.75
N THR A 356 -2.88 -14.05 -19.69
CA THR A 356 -3.06 -15.51 -19.64
C THR A 356 -4.51 -15.90 -19.32
N LEU A 357 -5.18 -15.14 -18.44
CA LEU A 357 -6.54 -15.44 -18.01
C LEU A 357 -7.62 -14.87 -18.93
N THR A 358 -7.34 -13.78 -19.68
CA THR A 358 -8.32 -13.17 -20.60
C THR A 358 -8.31 -13.78 -22.00
N LYS A 359 -7.19 -14.34 -22.47
CA LYS A 359 -7.12 -15.06 -23.76
C LYS A 359 -7.99 -16.33 -23.86
N LYS A 360 -8.67 -16.72 -22.78
CA LYS A 360 -9.58 -17.87 -22.74
C LYS A 360 -11.05 -17.48 -22.93
N LYS A 361 -11.37 -16.20 -23.05
CA LYS A 361 -12.69 -15.72 -23.47
C LYS A 361 -12.69 -15.46 -24.97
#